data_7438914d9a1889e088721257f5a00ca3
#
_entry.id   7438914d9a1889e088721257f5a00ca3
#
_cell.length_a   1.000
_cell.length_b   1.000
_cell.length_c   1.000
_cell.angle_alpha   90.00
_cell.angle_beta   90.00
_cell.angle_gamma   90.00
#
_symmetry.space_group_name_H-M   'P 1'
#
loop_
_entity.id
_entity.type
_entity.pdbx_description
1 polymer ?
#
loop_
_entity_poly.entity_id
_entity_poly.type
_entity_poly.pdbx_seq_one_letter_code
_entity_poly.pdbx_strand_id
1 'polypeptide(L)'
;MEIQGKIAVVTGGASGIGQGLVERFHRDGAEHVVVVDRDEVGARAVAESVGGTGVACDVTDEAAIRSIVDTTERDIGPIGLFVSNAGYVTLGGLEAPVEDLTRMFEVHVLAHLYAARAVIPYMADRGEGYLLNTASAAGLLSQFGSLHYAITKHAAVSLAEWVAITHGHQGIKVSVLCPQAVHSNIVSNSPDAEKMVGTGSDVAGADGTLTAEDVADTVMDALRAERFHVLPHAEVADYVARKGADVDRWIGGMQRWQGSMFPADQHPATWLTGS
;
A
#
# COMPACT_ATOMS: atom_id res chain seq x y z
N MET A 1 10.18 7.86 -14.23
CA MET A 1 11.47 7.65 -13.50
C MET A 1 12.04 6.29 -13.90
N GLU A 2 13.34 6.20 -14.19
CA GLU A 2 14.04 4.92 -14.31
C GLU A 2 14.64 4.54 -12.95
N ILE A 3 14.53 3.27 -12.57
CA ILE A 3 15.08 2.76 -11.29
C ILE A 3 16.59 2.48 -11.36
N GLN A 4 17.11 2.30 -12.57
CA GLN A 4 18.53 2.02 -12.79
C GLN A 4 19.43 3.10 -12.14
N GLY A 5 20.39 2.68 -11.32
CA GLY A 5 21.31 3.55 -10.60
C GLY A 5 20.66 4.38 -9.48
N LYS A 6 19.44 4.06 -9.06
CA LYS A 6 18.77 4.73 -7.94
C LYS A 6 18.83 3.87 -6.66
N ILE A 7 18.81 4.53 -5.52
CA ILE A 7 18.63 3.89 -4.22
C ILE A 7 17.14 3.88 -3.91
N ALA A 8 16.61 2.71 -3.55
CA ALA A 8 15.23 2.53 -3.16
C ALA A 8 15.10 2.09 -1.70
N VAL A 9 14.13 2.63 -0.97
CA VAL A 9 13.73 2.18 0.37
C VAL A 9 12.34 1.57 0.27
N VAL A 10 12.13 0.35 0.77
CA VAL A 10 10.84 -0.36 0.69
C VAL A 10 10.43 -0.81 2.09
N THR A 11 9.31 -0.28 2.60
CA THR A 11 8.71 -0.73 3.86
C THR A 11 7.76 -1.91 3.63
N GLY A 12 7.67 -2.84 4.59
CA GLY A 12 6.98 -4.11 4.39
C GLY A 12 7.66 -4.97 3.33
N GLY A 13 9.00 -4.90 3.25
CA GLY A 13 9.80 -5.49 2.20
C GLY A 13 10.13 -6.97 2.40
N ALA A 14 9.80 -7.55 3.55
CA ALA A 14 10.12 -8.95 3.87
C ALA A 14 9.21 -9.96 3.18
N SER A 15 8.08 -9.55 2.59
CA SER A 15 7.14 -10.48 1.97
C SER A 15 6.20 -9.79 0.95
N GLY A 16 5.43 -10.60 0.21
CA GLY A 16 4.32 -10.17 -0.64
C GLY A 16 4.73 -9.12 -1.67
N ILE A 17 3.91 -8.07 -1.82
CA ILE A 17 4.15 -6.99 -2.79
C ILE A 17 5.50 -6.32 -2.53
N GLY A 18 5.84 -6.04 -1.25
CA GLY A 18 7.10 -5.39 -0.90
C GLY A 18 8.32 -6.19 -1.35
N GLN A 19 8.35 -7.48 -1.11
CA GLN A 19 9.41 -8.38 -1.58
C GLN A 19 9.47 -8.39 -3.11
N GLY A 20 8.33 -8.54 -3.80
CA GLY A 20 8.29 -8.52 -5.26
C GLY A 20 8.84 -7.21 -5.84
N LEU A 21 8.58 -6.07 -5.19
CA LEU A 21 9.15 -4.77 -5.58
C LEU A 21 10.67 -4.74 -5.35
N VAL A 22 11.17 -5.22 -4.21
CA VAL A 22 12.61 -5.30 -3.90
C VAL A 22 13.34 -6.11 -4.97
N GLU A 23 12.86 -7.32 -5.26
CA GLU A 23 13.45 -8.21 -6.28
C GLU A 23 13.41 -7.59 -7.67
N ARG A 24 12.32 -6.91 -8.00
CA ARG A 24 12.17 -6.23 -9.29
C ARG A 24 13.10 -5.03 -9.43
N PHE A 25 13.20 -4.19 -8.41
CA PHE A 25 14.10 -3.03 -8.46
C PHE A 25 15.55 -3.45 -8.62
N HIS A 26 15.98 -4.50 -7.91
CA HIS A 26 17.31 -5.08 -8.08
C HIS A 26 17.52 -5.59 -9.52
N ARG A 27 16.59 -6.37 -10.07
CA ARG A 27 16.63 -6.91 -11.44
C ARG A 27 16.73 -5.81 -12.49
N ASP A 28 16.04 -4.68 -12.28
CA ASP A 28 16.03 -3.55 -13.20
C ASP A 28 17.17 -2.54 -12.93
N GLY A 29 18.17 -2.91 -12.10
CA GLY A 29 19.42 -2.18 -11.92
C GLY A 29 19.38 -1.05 -10.89
N ALA A 30 18.52 -1.12 -9.88
CA ALA A 30 18.65 -0.27 -8.70
C ALA A 30 20.08 -0.39 -8.14
N GLU A 31 20.69 0.73 -7.79
CA GLU A 31 22.04 0.75 -7.22
C GLU A 31 22.08 0.09 -5.85
N HIS A 32 21.06 0.34 -5.04
CA HIS A 32 20.89 -0.28 -3.73
C HIS A 32 19.42 -0.32 -3.32
N VAL A 33 19.03 -1.35 -2.56
CA VAL A 33 17.69 -1.45 -1.99
C VAL A 33 17.78 -1.63 -0.48
N VAL A 34 17.14 -0.73 0.27
CA VAL A 34 16.98 -0.82 1.73
C VAL A 34 15.62 -1.49 2.00
N VAL A 35 15.66 -2.68 2.58
CA VAL A 35 14.48 -3.51 2.90
C VAL A 35 14.11 -3.29 4.35
N VAL A 36 12.96 -2.65 4.58
CA VAL A 36 12.49 -2.28 5.91
C VAL A 36 11.28 -3.12 6.28
N ASP A 37 11.34 -3.83 7.40
CA ASP A 37 10.20 -4.60 7.92
C ASP A 37 10.29 -4.75 9.44
N ARG A 38 9.16 -5.02 10.10
CA ARG A 38 9.14 -5.42 11.52
C ARG A 38 9.71 -6.83 11.73
N ASP A 39 9.60 -7.70 10.70
CA ASP A 39 10.27 -8.99 10.66
C ASP A 39 11.74 -8.80 10.25
N GLU A 40 12.61 -8.68 11.26
CA GLU A 40 14.05 -8.50 11.06
C GLU A 40 14.68 -9.64 10.24
N VAL A 41 14.27 -10.87 10.51
CA VAL A 41 14.84 -12.06 9.84
C VAL A 41 14.46 -12.06 8.36
N GLY A 42 13.18 -11.83 8.06
CA GLY A 42 12.68 -11.72 6.69
C GLY A 42 13.30 -10.56 5.94
N ALA A 43 13.39 -9.37 6.55
CA ALA A 43 14.01 -8.21 5.92
C ALA A 43 15.49 -8.44 5.56
N ARG A 44 16.26 -9.07 6.45
CA ARG A 44 17.66 -9.43 6.18
C ARG A 44 17.79 -10.46 5.08
N ALA A 45 16.97 -11.51 5.10
CA ALA A 45 17.03 -12.56 4.09
C ALA A 45 16.72 -12.02 2.68
N VAL A 46 15.68 -11.17 2.54
CA VAL A 46 15.34 -10.53 1.26
C VAL A 46 16.45 -9.57 0.83
N ALA A 47 16.97 -8.76 1.76
CA ALA A 47 18.06 -7.83 1.45
C ALA A 47 19.33 -8.56 0.97
N GLU A 48 19.72 -9.66 1.64
CA GLU A 48 20.88 -10.47 1.24
C GLU A 48 20.72 -11.03 -0.17
N SER A 49 19.52 -11.45 -0.57
CA SER A 49 19.26 -12.02 -1.90
C SER A 49 19.47 -11.01 -3.05
N VAL A 50 19.42 -9.72 -2.75
CA VAL A 50 19.57 -8.63 -3.72
C VAL A 50 20.81 -7.75 -3.46
N GLY A 51 21.69 -8.15 -2.53
CA GLY A 51 22.85 -7.34 -2.15
C GLY A 51 22.50 -6.00 -1.51
N GLY A 52 21.33 -5.91 -0.89
CA GLY A 52 20.79 -4.72 -0.23
C GLY A 52 21.07 -4.65 1.27
N THR A 53 20.37 -3.76 1.97
CA THR A 53 20.44 -3.60 3.43
C THR A 53 19.09 -3.89 4.07
N GLY A 54 19.03 -4.86 5.00
CA GLY A 54 17.84 -5.19 5.79
C GLY A 54 17.81 -4.43 7.11
N VAL A 55 16.70 -3.79 7.41
CA VAL A 55 16.50 -2.97 8.62
C VAL A 55 15.20 -3.38 9.33
N ALA A 56 15.32 -3.72 10.61
CA ALA A 56 14.14 -3.94 11.46
C ALA A 56 13.52 -2.61 11.86
N CYS A 57 12.22 -2.41 11.59
CA CYS A 57 11.52 -1.19 11.96
C CYS A 57 10.02 -1.42 12.09
N ASP A 58 9.44 -0.90 13.16
CA ASP A 58 8.00 -0.63 13.21
C ASP A 58 7.75 0.72 12.52
N VAL A 59 7.01 0.71 11.42
CA VAL A 59 6.71 1.92 10.63
C VAL A 59 5.85 2.94 11.37
N THR A 60 5.26 2.58 12.50
CA THR A 60 4.51 3.50 13.37
C THR A 60 5.42 4.38 14.24
N ASP A 61 6.72 4.07 14.30
CA ASP A 61 7.73 4.89 14.97
C ASP A 61 8.31 5.94 14.00
N GLU A 62 7.86 7.20 14.13
CA GLU A 62 8.34 8.31 13.30
C GLU A 62 9.86 8.52 13.43
N ALA A 63 10.42 8.33 14.64
CA ALA A 63 11.84 8.53 14.85
C ALA A 63 12.68 7.44 14.17
N ALA A 64 12.19 6.20 14.20
CA ALA A 64 12.85 5.10 13.49
C ALA A 64 12.83 5.31 11.97
N ILE A 65 11.69 5.71 11.38
CA ILE A 65 11.60 6.04 9.94
C ILE A 65 12.56 7.16 9.57
N ARG A 66 12.60 8.24 10.36
CA ARG A 66 13.55 9.34 10.17
C ARG A 66 14.99 8.85 10.19
N SER A 67 15.35 8.04 11.19
CA SER A 67 16.71 7.48 11.31
C SER A 67 17.11 6.63 10.10
N ILE A 68 16.17 5.85 9.54
CA ILE A 68 16.42 5.06 8.33
C ILE A 68 16.73 5.98 7.15
N VAL A 69 15.92 7.02 6.96
CA VAL A 69 16.14 7.99 5.87
C VAL A 69 17.49 8.70 6.04
N ASP A 70 17.75 9.26 7.22
CA ASP A 70 18.98 10.01 7.51
C ASP A 70 20.22 9.13 7.36
N THR A 71 20.16 7.87 7.78
CA THR A 71 21.27 6.91 7.66
C THR A 71 21.49 6.51 6.20
N THR A 72 20.41 6.24 5.46
CA THR A 72 20.49 5.89 4.03
C THR A 72 21.11 7.04 3.22
N GLU A 73 20.61 8.27 3.41
CA GLU A 73 21.13 9.46 2.71
C GLU A 73 22.61 9.73 3.02
N ARG A 74 23.04 9.51 4.26
CA ARG A 74 24.40 9.77 4.71
C ARG A 74 25.40 8.69 4.31
N ASP A 75 25.03 7.41 4.50
CA ASP A 75 25.97 6.28 4.49
C ASP A 75 25.90 5.44 3.21
N ILE A 76 24.76 5.46 2.50
CA ILE A 76 24.53 4.70 1.27
C ILE A 76 24.48 5.66 0.07
N GLY A 77 23.64 6.70 0.15
CA GLY A 77 23.51 7.72 -0.87
C GLY A 77 22.09 8.25 -1.03
N PRO A 78 21.84 9.08 -2.05
CA PRO A 78 20.58 9.78 -2.23
C PRO A 78 19.42 8.83 -2.54
N ILE A 79 18.36 8.85 -1.71
CA ILE A 79 17.15 8.04 -1.92
C ILE A 79 16.41 8.59 -3.14
N GLY A 80 16.41 7.83 -4.24
CA GLY A 80 15.65 8.15 -5.44
C GLY A 80 14.19 7.75 -5.38
N LEU A 81 13.88 6.65 -4.66
CA LEU A 81 12.52 6.12 -4.50
C LEU A 81 12.27 5.70 -3.05
N PHE A 82 11.21 6.21 -2.45
CA PHE A 82 10.72 5.69 -1.17
C PHE A 82 9.36 5.02 -1.35
N VAL A 83 9.26 3.74 -0.97
CA VAL A 83 8.04 2.93 -1.08
C VAL A 83 7.44 2.70 0.30
N SER A 84 6.35 3.37 0.59
CA SER A 84 5.52 3.13 1.78
C SER A 84 4.52 2.02 1.45
N ASN A 85 4.89 0.76 1.81
CA ASN A 85 4.11 -0.41 1.42
C ASN A 85 3.62 -1.26 2.60
N ALA A 86 4.20 -1.14 3.78
CA ALA A 86 3.77 -1.88 4.97
C ALA A 86 2.27 -1.74 5.22
N GLY A 87 1.60 -2.86 5.54
CA GLY A 87 0.17 -2.85 5.76
C GLY A 87 -0.38 -4.21 6.16
N TYR A 88 -1.62 -4.22 6.66
CA TYR A 88 -2.39 -5.39 7.03
C TYR A 88 -3.88 -5.12 6.85
N VAL A 89 -4.74 -6.11 7.07
CA VAL A 89 -6.20 -5.96 6.98
C VAL A 89 -6.86 -6.57 8.22
N THR A 90 -7.96 -5.99 8.69
CA THR A 90 -8.85 -6.58 9.71
C THR A 90 -10.25 -6.66 9.16
N LEU A 91 -11.05 -7.59 9.69
CA LEU A 91 -12.48 -7.67 9.41
C LEU A 91 -13.24 -6.82 10.44
N GLY A 92 -14.43 -6.36 10.05
CA GLY A 92 -15.37 -5.69 10.92
C GLY A 92 -16.10 -4.53 10.23
N GLY A 93 -17.26 -4.21 10.78
CA GLY A 93 -18.09 -3.08 10.40
C GLY A 93 -18.11 -2.00 11.47
N LEU A 94 -19.31 -1.48 11.76
CA LEU A 94 -19.52 -0.45 12.78
C LEU A 94 -19.30 -0.95 14.22
N GLU A 95 -19.37 -2.26 14.43
CA GLU A 95 -19.15 -2.93 15.73
C GLU A 95 -17.67 -3.09 16.08
N ALA A 96 -16.78 -2.94 15.12
CA ALA A 96 -15.36 -3.17 15.34
C ALA A 96 -14.76 -2.11 16.27
N PRO A 97 -13.78 -2.48 17.14
CA PRO A 97 -13.18 -1.56 18.09
C PRO A 97 -12.49 -0.38 17.40
N VAL A 98 -12.66 0.83 17.96
CA VAL A 98 -11.99 2.06 17.44
C VAL A 98 -10.47 1.95 17.53
N GLU A 99 -9.99 1.17 18.48
CA GLU A 99 -8.56 0.88 18.67
C GLU A 99 -7.95 0.19 17.45
N ASP A 100 -8.71 -0.68 16.77
CA ASP A 100 -8.27 -1.34 15.53
C ASP A 100 -8.21 -0.34 14.38
N LEU A 101 -9.17 0.57 14.27
CA LEU A 101 -9.10 1.68 13.31
C LEU A 101 -7.88 2.56 13.57
N THR A 102 -7.62 2.93 14.83
CA THR A 102 -6.50 3.79 15.20
C THR A 102 -5.17 3.14 14.82
N ARG A 103 -4.98 1.86 15.19
CA ARG A 103 -3.76 1.11 14.85
C ARG A 103 -3.57 0.96 13.34
N MET A 104 -4.65 0.69 12.61
CA MET A 104 -4.60 0.58 11.15
C MET A 104 -4.29 1.94 10.50
N PHE A 105 -4.80 3.04 11.07
CA PHE A 105 -4.51 4.40 10.62
C PHE A 105 -3.03 4.76 10.84
N GLU A 106 -2.44 4.34 11.95
CA GLU A 106 -1.00 4.52 12.22
C GLU A 106 -0.15 3.86 11.13
N VAL A 107 -0.47 2.62 10.75
CA VAL A 107 0.31 1.88 9.76
C VAL A 107 0.03 2.36 8.32
N HIS A 108 -1.24 2.60 7.95
CA HIS A 108 -1.61 2.89 6.57
C HIS A 108 -1.51 4.37 6.18
N VAL A 109 -1.53 5.27 7.17
CA VAL A 109 -1.58 6.72 6.91
C VAL A 109 -0.41 7.44 7.56
N LEU A 110 -0.26 7.32 8.91
CA LEU A 110 0.80 8.04 9.61
C LEU A 110 2.19 7.56 9.19
N ALA A 111 2.40 6.27 8.97
CA ALA A 111 3.66 5.74 8.46
C ALA A 111 4.03 6.35 7.09
N HIS A 112 3.07 6.53 6.18
CA HIS A 112 3.29 7.21 4.90
C HIS A 112 3.60 8.70 5.10
N LEU A 113 2.92 9.36 6.05
CA LEU A 113 3.20 10.74 6.41
C LEU A 113 4.61 10.90 7.00
N TYR A 114 5.02 10.00 7.90
CA TYR A 114 6.36 10.01 8.50
C TYR A 114 7.45 9.85 7.45
N ALA A 115 7.25 8.90 6.51
CA ALA A 115 8.15 8.71 5.40
C ALA A 115 8.28 9.98 4.53
N ALA A 116 7.14 10.57 4.13
CA ALA A 116 7.13 11.79 3.34
C ALA A 116 7.83 12.96 4.07
N ARG A 117 7.56 13.16 5.36
CA ARG A 117 8.21 14.19 6.20
C ARG A 117 9.71 13.99 6.32
N ALA A 118 10.16 12.74 6.35
CA ALA A 118 11.58 12.45 6.47
C ALA A 118 12.32 12.62 5.15
N VAL A 119 11.77 12.13 4.01
CA VAL A 119 12.52 12.04 2.75
C VAL A 119 12.33 13.26 1.83
N ILE A 120 11.16 13.92 1.84
CA ILE A 120 10.88 15.06 0.95
C ILE A 120 11.89 16.19 1.11
N PRO A 121 12.36 16.58 2.32
CA PRO A 121 13.37 17.62 2.44
C PRO A 121 14.65 17.34 1.61
N TYR A 122 15.16 16.12 1.67
CA TYR A 122 16.33 15.70 0.89
C TYR A 122 16.05 15.70 -0.61
N MET A 123 14.88 15.18 -1.03
CA MET A 123 14.47 15.13 -2.42
C MET A 123 14.24 16.53 -3.00
N ALA A 124 13.58 17.42 -2.24
CA ALA A 124 13.32 18.80 -2.67
C ALA A 124 14.61 19.63 -2.81
N ASP A 125 15.58 19.40 -1.93
CA ASP A 125 16.88 20.06 -1.98
C ASP A 125 17.66 19.69 -3.27
N ARG A 126 17.48 18.45 -3.75
CA ARG A 126 18.02 17.96 -5.01
C ARG A 126 17.19 18.35 -6.24
N GLY A 127 15.93 18.74 -6.04
CA GLY A 127 14.97 18.99 -7.12
C GLY A 127 14.45 17.71 -7.79
N GLU A 128 14.65 16.53 -7.20
CA GLU A 128 14.15 15.26 -7.71
C GLU A 128 13.87 14.25 -6.60
N GLY A 129 12.80 13.47 -6.76
CA GLY A 129 12.47 12.36 -5.87
C GLY A 129 11.16 11.71 -6.24
N TYR A 130 10.98 10.47 -5.77
CA TYR A 130 9.78 9.71 -6.04
C TYR A 130 9.25 9.01 -4.80
N LEU A 131 7.93 9.12 -4.55
CA LEU A 131 7.20 8.41 -3.52
C LEU A 131 6.21 7.44 -4.16
N LEU A 132 6.25 6.17 -3.74
CA LEU A 132 5.24 5.18 -4.10
C LEU A 132 4.51 4.75 -2.83
N ASN A 133 3.21 5.03 -2.76
CA ASN A 133 2.37 4.70 -1.62
C ASN A 133 1.46 3.52 -1.96
N THR A 134 1.53 2.42 -1.21
CA THR A 134 0.63 1.28 -1.40
C THR A 134 -0.69 1.51 -0.67
N ALA A 135 -1.72 1.89 -1.42
CA ALA A 135 -3.09 1.94 -0.95
C ALA A 135 -3.82 0.60 -1.24
N SER A 136 -4.90 0.65 -1.97
CA SER A 136 -5.71 -0.48 -2.43
C SER A 136 -6.81 0.04 -3.35
N ALA A 137 -7.42 -0.81 -4.19
CA ALA A 137 -8.68 -0.51 -4.85
C ALA A 137 -9.78 -0.13 -3.84
N ALA A 138 -9.70 -0.67 -2.61
CA ALA A 138 -10.56 -0.27 -1.49
C ALA A 138 -10.47 1.22 -1.15
N GLY A 139 -9.33 1.86 -1.40
CA GLY A 139 -9.12 3.31 -1.22
C GLY A 139 -9.77 4.17 -2.30
N LEU A 140 -10.22 3.58 -3.40
CA LEU A 140 -10.91 4.25 -4.49
C LEU A 140 -12.41 3.89 -4.53
N LEU A 141 -12.74 2.63 -4.22
CA LEU A 141 -14.07 2.03 -4.45
C LEU A 141 -14.84 1.73 -3.17
N SER A 142 -14.18 1.52 -2.06
CA SER A 142 -14.66 0.95 -0.79
C SER A 142 -14.42 -0.56 -0.70
N GLN A 143 -14.67 -1.16 0.48
CA GLN A 143 -14.43 -2.58 0.77
C GLN A 143 -15.56 -3.13 1.61
N PHE A 144 -16.17 -4.25 1.18
CA PHE A 144 -17.13 -4.99 2.02
C PHE A 144 -16.39 -5.69 3.16
N GLY A 145 -17.03 -5.75 4.32
CA GLY A 145 -16.55 -6.53 5.46
C GLY A 145 -15.29 -6.00 6.14
N SER A 146 -14.78 -4.82 5.74
CA SER A 146 -13.64 -4.18 6.39
C SER A 146 -13.76 -2.65 6.33
N LEU A 147 -14.51 -2.08 7.27
CA LEU A 147 -14.73 -0.63 7.38
C LEU A 147 -13.41 0.12 7.59
N HIS A 148 -12.59 -0.36 8.53
CA HIS A 148 -11.32 0.27 8.91
C HIS A 148 -10.34 0.33 7.71
N TYR A 149 -10.27 -0.76 6.96
CA TYR A 149 -9.43 -0.84 5.78
C TYR A 149 -9.88 0.14 4.69
N ALA A 150 -11.19 0.20 4.41
CA ALA A 150 -11.72 1.14 3.45
C ALA A 150 -11.42 2.60 3.83
N ILE A 151 -11.65 2.99 5.10
CA ILE A 151 -11.36 4.34 5.60
C ILE A 151 -9.88 4.67 5.45
N THR A 152 -8.99 3.80 5.96
CA THR A 152 -7.56 4.09 6.00
C THR A 152 -6.93 4.09 4.61
N LYS A 153 -7.39 3.24 3.69
CA LYS A 153 -6.89 3.24 2.31
C LYS A 153 -7.39 4.43 1.49
N HIS A 154 -8.61 4.98 1.75
CA HIS A 154 -9.02 6.27 1.19
C HIS A 154 -8.15 7.41 1.73
N ALA A 155 -7.83 7.41 3.03
CA ALA A 155 -6.95 8.41 3.61
C ALA A 155 -5.52 8.34 3.03
N ALA A 156 -4.99 7.13 2.76
CA ALA A 156 -3.68 6.96 2.12
C ALA A 156 -3.66 7.52 0.69
N VAL A 157 -4.73 7.32 -0.09
CA VAL A 157 -4.88 7.93 -1.43
C VAL A 157 -4.90 9.45 -1.31
N SER A 158 -5.71 10.01 -0.41
CA SER A 158 -5.80 11.46 -0.20
C SER A 158 -4.47 12.08 0.22
N LEU A 159 -3.70 11.40 1.08
CA LEU A 159 -2.34 11.85 1.44
C LEU A 159 -1.42 11.88 0.23
N ALA A 160 -1.43 10.83 -0.59
CA ALA A 160 -0.63 10.76 -1.81
C ALA A 160 -0.99 11.87 -2.81
N GLU A 161 -2.29 12.13 -3.03
CA GLU A 161 -2.78 13.24 -3.87
C GLU A 161 -2.29 14.59 -3.36
N TRP A 162 -2.44 14.83 -2.04
CA TRP A 162 -2.01 16.07 -1.43
C TRP A 162 -0.51 16.33 -1.63
N VAL A 163 0.32 15.31 -1.41
CA VAL A 163 1.79 15.39 -1.61
C VAL A 163 2.11 15.65 -3.08
N ALA A 164 1.49 14.94 -4.01
CA ALA A 164 1.71 15.11 -5.44
C ALA A 164 1.38 16.55 -5.91
N ILE A 165 0.24 17.09 -5.46
CA ILE A 165 -0.20 18.45 -5.80
C ILE A 165 0.74 19.49 -5.16
N THR A 166 1.05 19.33 -3.88
CA THR A 166 1.75 20.36 -3.10
C THR A 166 3.25 20.41 -3.41
N HIS A 167 3.90 19.25 -3.61
CA HIS A 167 5.35 19.17 -3.78
C HIS A 167 5.81 18.92 -5.22
N GLY A 168 4.89 18.80 -6.18
CA GLY A 168 5.22 18.58 -7.58
C GLY A 168 6.13 19.66 -8.18
N HIS A 169 5.98 20.92 -7.77
CA HIS A 169 6.82 22.04 -8.21
C HIS A 169 8.27 21.94 -7.69
N GLN A 170 8.54 21.11 -6.68
CA GLN A 170 9.87 20.84 -6.12
C GLN A 170 10.55 19.61 -6.80
N GLY A 171 9.98 19.10 -7.90
CA GLY A 171 10.48 17.91 -8.58
C GLY A 171 10.08 16.58 -7.94
N ILE A 172 9.16 16.59 -6.96
CA ILE A 172 8.69 15.38 -6.30
C ILE A 172 7.57 14.73 -7.11
N LYS A 173 7.77 13.48 -7.49
CA LYS A 173 6.77 12.64 -8.14
C LYS A 173 6.14 11.70 -7.12
N VAL A 174 4.87 11.39 -7.32
CA VAL A 174 4.13 10.48 -6.44
C VAL A 174 3.28 9.53 -7.26
N SER A 175 3.32 8.27 -6.91
CA SER A 175 2.36 7.27 -7.38
C SER A 175 1.64 6.62 -6.21
N VAL A 176 0.40 6.22 -6.41
CA VAL A 176 -0.37 5.42 -5.47
C VAL A 176 -0.76 4.09 -6.09
N LEU A 177 -0.27 3.01 -5.49
CA LEU A 177 -0.54 1.64 -5.90
C LEU A 177 -1.87 1.17 -5.30
N CYS A 178 -2.84 0.84 -6.15
CA CYS A 178 -4.20 0.47 -5.76
C CYS A 178 -4.57 -0.92 -6.31
N PRO A 179 -4.00 -2.01 -5.78
CA PRO A 179 -4.32 -3.36 -6.21
C PRO A 179 -5.67 -3.84 -5.63
N GLN A 180 -6.26 -4.83 -6.27
CA GLN A 180 -7.24 -5.74 -5.68
C GLN A 180 -6.53 -6.95 -5.04
N ALA A 181 -7.02 -8.19 -5.23
CA ALA A 181 -6.41 -9.37 -4.65
C ALA A 181 -5.02 -9.65 -5.24
N VAL A 182 -4.05 -9.86 -4.35
CA VAL A 182 -2.68 -10.25 -4.68
C VAL A 182 -2.28 -11.42 -3.80
N HIS A 183 -1.65 -12.44 -4.37
CA HIS A 183 -1.03 -13.50 -3.59
C HIS A 183 0.06 -12.91 -2.69
N SER A 184 -0.27 -12.73 -1.40
CA SER A 184 0.59 -12.12 -0.42
C SER A 184 0.28 -12.64 0.98
N ASN A 185 1.17 -12.38 1.92
CA ASN A 185 0.98 -12.73 3.33
C ASN A 185 0.10 -11.74 4.11
N ILE A 186 -0.63 -10.84 3.42
CA ILE A 186 -1.41 -9.79 4.10
C ILE A 186 -2.43 -10.38 5.07
N VAL A 187 -3.09 -11.47 4.70
CA VAL A 187 -4.06 -12.16 5.57
C VAL A 187 -3.36 -12.86 6.72
N SER A 188 -2.32 -13.66 6.45
CA SER A 188 -1.57 -14.40 7.49
C SER A 188 -0.83 -13.48 8.46
N ASN A 189 -0.42 -12.30 8.01
CA ASN A 189 0.24 -11.28 8.83
C ASN A 189 -0.74 -10.39 9.59
N SER A 190 -2.05 -10.55 9.37
CA SER A 190 -3.09 -9.76 10.02
C SER A 190 -3.49 -10.32 11.38
N PRO A 191 -3.85 -9.48 12.35
CA PRO A 191 -4.26 -9.92 13.70
C PRO A 191 -5.44 -10.90 13.69
N ASP A 192 -6.32 -10.77 12.71
CA ASP A 192 -7.54 -11.58 12.54
C ASP A 192 -7.38 -12.70 11.53
N ALA A 193 -6.15 -13.16 11.24
CA ALA A 193 -5.88 -14.16 10.22
C ALA A 193 -6.78 -15.40 10.30
N GLU A 194 -7.01 -15.92 11.53
CA GLU A 194 -7.86 -17.10 11.76
C GLU A 194 -9.33 -16.85 11.39
N LYS A 195 -9.83 -15.62 11.58
CA LYS A 195 -11.21 -15.24 11.25
C LYS A 195 -11.41 -15.01 9.75
N MET A 196 -10.33 -14.79 9.02
CA MET A 196 -10.34 -14.47 7.59
C MET A 196 -10.36 -15.72 6.70
N VAL A 197 -10.10 -16.90 7.26
CA VAL A 197 -10.15 -18.15 6.52
C VAL A 197 -11.57 -18.44 6.07
N GLY A 198 -11.82 -18.34 4.77
CA GLY A 198 -13.13 -18.61 4.14
C GLY A 198 -14.12 -17.45 4.10
N THR A 199 -13.74 -16.26 4.57
CA THR A 199 -14.62 -15.07 4.55
C THR A 199 -14.03 -13.97 3.67
N GLY A 200 -14.55 -13.77 2.46
CA GLY A 200 -14.37 -12.51 1.73
C GLY A 200 -13.15 -12.36 0.84
N SER A 201 -12.35 -13.40 0.59
CA SER A 201 -11.37 -13.40 -0.51
C SER A 201 -12.03 -13.16 -1.87
N ASP A 202 -13.30 -13.56 -2.01
CA ASP A 202 -14.04 -13.50 -3.27
C ASP A 202 -14.34 -12.05 -3.73
N VAL A 203 -14.51 -11.10 -2.80
CA VAL A 203 -14.78 -9.70 -3.18
C VAL A 203 -13.56 -9.04 -3.81
N ALA A 204 -12.39 -9.18 -3.18
CA ALA A 204 -11.15 -8.61 -3.71
C ALA A 204 -10.63 -9.39 -4.93
N GLY A 205 -10.99 -10.67 -5.05
CA GLY A 205 -10.60 -11.57 -6.13
C GLY A 205 -11.58 -11.66 -7.29
N ALA A 206 -12.62 -10.81 -7.33
CA ALA A 206 -13.65 -10.85 -8.38
C ALA A 206 -13.07 -10.71 -9.81
N ASP A 207 -12.00 -9.93 -9.97
CA ASP A 207 -11.30 -9.73 -11.24
C ASP A 207 -10.01 -10.57 -11.34
N GLY A 208 -9.85 -11.58 -10.49
CA GLY A 208 -8.68 -12.45 -10.40
C GLY A 208 -7.72 -12.07 -9.28
N THR A 209 -6.72 -12.95 -9.07
CA THR A 209 -5.68 -12.72 -8.08
C THR A 209 -4.33 -12.68 -8.78
N LEU A 210 -3.62 -11.56 -8.66
CA LEU A 210 -2.31 -11.34 -9.26
C LEU A 210 -1.20 -11.87 -8.36
N THR A 211 -0.03 -12.11 -8.95
CA THR A 211 1.20 -12.36 -8.20
C THR A 211 1.87 -11.05 -7.80
N ALA A 212 2.80 -11.11 -6.84
CA ALA A 212 3.63 -9.94 -6.49
C ALA A 212 4.49 -9.46 -7.68
N GLU A 213 4.88 -10.38 -8.58
CA GLU A 213 5.62 -10.05 -9.80
C GLU A 213 4.77 -9.26 -10.79
N ASP A 214 3.51 -9.68 -11.05
CA ASP A 214 2.58 -8.94 -11.91
C ASP A 214 2.36 -7.50 -11.42
N VAL A 215 2.24 -7.34 -10.09
CA VAL A 215 2.13 -6.02 -9.46
C VAL A 215 3.39 -5.21 -9.66
N ALA A 216 4.56 -5.81 -9.47
CA ALA A 216 5.84 -5.13 -9.65
C ALA A 216 6.08 -4.71 -11.10
N ASP A 217 5.66 -5.52 -12.09
CA ASP A 217 5.68 -5.15 -13.51
C ASP A 217 4.85 -3.89 -13.78
N THR A 218 3.62 -3.86 -13.27
CA THR A 218 2.74 -2.70 -13.41
C THR A 218 3.31 -1.45 -12.72
N VAL A 219 3.94 -1.62 -11.56
CA VAL A 219 4.62 -0.53 -10.85
C VAL A 219 5.75 0.04 -11.70
N MET A 220 6.62 -0.80 -12.29
CA MET A 220 7.71 -0.31 -13.13
C MET A 220 7.23 0.49 -14.33
N ASP A 221 6.17 0.03 -15.00
CA ASP A 221 5.56 0.75 -16.11
C ASP A 221 4.97 2.10 -15.68
N ALA A 222 4.38 2.15 -14.49
CA ALA A 222 3.84 3.38 -13.94
C ALA A 222 4.94 4.37 -13.52
N LEU A 223 6.04 3.89 -12.90
CA LEU A 223 7.19 4.72 -12.52
C LEU A 223 7.85 5.34 -13.76
N ARG A 224 8.05 4.55 -14.84
CA ARG A 224 8.59 5.06 -16.12
C ARG A 224 7.71 6.14 -16.74
N ALA A 225 6.39 5.92 -16.70
CA ALA A 225 5.39 6.86 -17.23
C ALA A 225 5.01 7.99 -16.26
N GLU A 226 5.54 7.98 -15.03
CA GLU A 226 5.22 8.91 -13.93
C GLU A 226 3.70 9.03 -13.69
N ARG A 227 2.97 7.90 -13.80
CA ARG A 227 1.52 7.86 -13.56
C ARG A 227 1.20 7.90 -12.08
N PHE A 228 0.24 8.74 -11.70
CA PHE A 228 -0.20 8.83 -10.31
C PHE A 228 -0.90 7.55 -9.84
N HIS A 229 -1.97 7.09 -10.54
CA HIS A 229 -2.61 5.82 -10.21
C HIS A 229 -1.88 4.64 -10.85
N VAL A 230 -1.49 3.68 -10.01
CA VAL A 230 -0.96 2.38 -10.42
C VAL A 230 -2.03 1.33 -10.15
N LEU A 231 -2.67 0.85 -11.20
CA LEU A 231 -3.82 -0.05 -11.15
C LEU A 231 -3.45 -1.39 -11.78
N PRO A 232 -2.95 -2.36 -11.00
CA PRO A 232 -2.59 -3.67 -11.54
C PRO A 232 -3.78 -4.42 -12.14
N HIS A 233 -4.97 -4.26 -11.56
CA HIS A 233 -6.23 -4.74 -12.13
C HIS A 233 -6.83 -3.62 -12.97
N ALA A 234 -6.83 -3.79 -14.29
CA ALA A 234 -7.22 -2.76 -15.25
C ALA A 234 -8.70 -2.32 -15.07
N GLU A 235 -9.56 -3.23 -14.62
CA GLU A 235 -10.99 -3.01 -14.37
C GLU A 235 -11.26 -1.92 -13.33
N VAL A 236 -10.31 -1.71 -12.40
CA VAL A 236 -10.43 -0.67 -11.36
C VAL A 236 -10.59 0.73 -11.97
N ALA A 237 -9.93 1.01 -13.10
CA ALA A 237 -10.08 2.29 -13.80
C ALA A 237 -11.52 2.54 -14.24
N ASP A 238 -12.17 1.52 -14.81
CA ASP A 238 -13.57 1.61 -15.24
C ASP A 238 -14.52 1.75 -14.05
N TYR A 239 -14.25 1.06 -12.94
CA TYR A 239 -15.05 1.18 -11.71
C TYR A 239 -14.96 2.59 -11.12
N VAL A 240 -13.77 3.17 -11.08
CA VAL A 240 -13.56 4.55 -10.61
C VAL A 240 -14.31 5.54 -11.51
N ALA A 241 -14.23 5.36 -12.83
CA ALA A 241 -14.95 6.21 -13.78
C ALA A 241 -16.48 6.11 -13.60
N ARG A 242 -17.01 4.91 -13.41
CA ARG A 242 -18.45 4.69 -13.14
C ARG A 242 -18.90 5.31 -11.81
N LYS A 243 -18.09 5.17 -10.75
CA LYS A 243 -18.35 5.79 -9.45
C LYS A 243 -18.35 7.32 -9.56
N GLY A 244 -17.38 7.88 -10.27
CA GLY A 244 -17.28 9.34 -10.45
C GLY A 244 -18.39 9.93 -11.32
N ALA A 245 -18.92 9.16 -12.28
CA ALA A 245 -19.99 9.61 -13.16
C ALA A 245 -21.36 9.67 -12.46
N ASP A 246 -21.66 8.72 -11.55
CA ASP A 246 -22.94 8.64 -10.84
C ASP A 246 -22.76 7.82 -9.54
N VAL A 247 -22.52 8.52 -8.44
CA VAL A 247 -22.24 7.91 -7.14
C VAL A 247 -23.47 7.18 -6.55
N ASP A 248 -24.67 7.70 -6.78
CA ASP A 248 -25.90 7.09 -6.27
C ASP A 248 -26.18 5.75 -6.96
N ARG A 249 -26.03 5.74 -8.29
CA ARG A 249 -26.12 4.51 -9.07
C ARG A 249 -25.06 3.47 -8.66
N TRP A 250 -23.83 3.94 -8.40
CA TRP A 250 -22.74 3.10 -7.91
C TRP A 250 -23.08 2.47 -6.56
N ILE A 251 -23.51 3.27 -5.57
CA ILE A 251 -23.90 2.78 -4.23
C ILE A 251 -25.02 1.76 -4.35
N GLY A 252 -26.07 2.04 -5.14
CA GLY A 252 -27.14 1.08 -5.38
C GLY A 252 -26.68 -0.23 -6.03
N GLY A 253 -25.68 -0.18 -6.89
CA GLY A 253 -25.03 -1.35 -7.48
C GLY A 253 -24.27 -2.17 -6.43
N MET A 254 -23.47 -1.51 -5.59
CA MET A 254 -22.71 -2.14 -4.52
C MET A 254 -23.61 -2.77 -3.46
N GLN A 255 -24.73 -2.14 -3.09
CA GLN A 255 -25.72 -2.70 -2.18
C GLN A 255 -26.30 -4.03 -2.70
N ARG A 256 -26.70 -4.07 -3.98
CA ARG A 256 -27.22 -5.31 -4.59
C ARG A 256 -26.16 -6.41 -4.64
N TRP A 257 -24.91 -6.04 -5.00
CA TRP A 257 -23.82 -7.00 -5.07
C TRP A 257 -23.50 -7.57 -3.68
N GLN A 258 -23.34 -6.71 -2.66
CA GLN A 258 -23.14 -7.16 -1.28
C GLN A 258 -24.27 -8.11 -0.82
N GLY A 259 -25.53 -7.77 -1.10
CA GLY A 259 -26.68 -8.62 -0.75
C GLY A 259 -26.71 -9.97 -1.48
N SER A 260 -26.05 -10.08 -2.64
CA SER A 260 -25.93 -11.36 -3.36
C SER A 260 -24.77 -12.24 -2.87
N MET A 261 -23.76 -11.64 -2.22
CA MET A 261 -22.57 -12.35 -1.77
C MET A 261 -22.66 -12.90 -0.35
N PHE A 262 -23.40 -12.22 0.53
CA PHE A 262 -23.49 -12.59 1.93
C PHE A 262 -24.84 -13.18 2.26
N PRO A 263 -24.91 -14.40 2.88
CA PRO A 263 -26.14 -14.91 3.49
C PRO A 263 -26.70 -13.93 4.52
N ALA A 264 -27.99 -13.97 4.75
CA ALA A 264 -28.69 -13.02 5.64
C ALA A 264 -28.12 -13.01 7.07
N ASP A 265 -27.69 -14.17 7.58
CA ASP A 265 -27.10 -14.38 8.90
C ASP A 265 -25.61 -13.97 8.98
N GLN A 266 -24.97 -13.76 7.84
CA GLN A 266 -23.55 -13.34 7.74
C GLN A 266 -23.40 -11.98 7.06
N HIS A 267 -24.50 -11.29 6.78
CA HIS A 267 -24.48 -10.02 6.09
C HIS A 267 -23.84 -8.94 6.99
N PRO A 268 -22.86 -8.14 6.48
CA PRO A 268 -22.20 -7.11 7.29
C PRO A 268 -23.15 -6.15 8.00
N ALA A 269 -24.33 -5.89 7.46
CA ALA A 269 -25.34 -5.04 8.09
C ALA A 269 -25.90 -5.64 9.41
N THR A 270 -25.74 -6.94 9.65
CA THR A 270 -26.25 -7.61 10.86
C THR A 270 -25.18 -7.74 11.97
N TRP A 271 -23.92 -7.48 11.68
CA TRP A 271 -22.84 -7.66 12.65
C TRP A 271 -23.00 -6.80 13.90
N LEU A 272 -23.46 -5.56 13.76
CA LEU A 272 -23.73 -4.67 14.90
C LEU A 272 -24.98 -5.07 15.70
N THR A 273 -26.00 -5.60 15.04
CA THR A 273 -27.31 -5.85 15.65
C THR A 273 -27.45 -7.26 16.23
N GLY A 274 -26.52 -8.16 15.93
CA GLY A 274 -26.51 -9.52 16.49
C GLY A 274 -27.75 -10.33 16.16
N SER A 275 -28.21 -10.34 14.91
CA SER A 275 -29.40 -11.12 14.46
C SER A 275 -29.09 -12.58 14.30
#